data_1ce45488a52ed8ee227d266c9e85f368
#
_entry.id   1ce45488a52ed8ee227d266c9e85f368
#
_cell.length_a   1.000
_cell.length_b   1.000
_cell.length_c   1.000
_cell.angle_alpha   90.00
_cell.angle_beta   90.00
_cell.angle_gamma   90.00
#
_symmetry.space_group_name_H-M   'P 1'
#
loop_
_entity.id
_entity.type
_entity.pdbx_description
1 polymer ?
#
loop_
_entity_poly.entity_id
_entity_poly.type
_entity_poly.pdbx_seq_one_letter_code
_entity_poly.pdbx_strand_id
1 'polypeptide(L)'
;MRKTIVIHVDGLTGRSFPELGNQTLLQSARTPYLDHLACHGELGRLGVPRELRRFSGEMALLAFLGYDPHKWYTGPGPFEGVSMEVVLDAHDVAYLCHLVTLRGEDGWGDGKKLGSQLFMADPFGGGVDTEDARELIDTINEQLVSENIQFYMGHHHRHLMVWVGGSSKVVCRNPQEALGQPIDTYLPTGDGAQIVRELMEASRPILCHHPVNQERLNGGLKPANCLWLWGPGKPVELPPLKERWPGKGTVISPDGPYVGVGTTAGLQTVKVENAGEGDIAWLQALAKMTSTALETQDLVCVHVPFYAWLMIDEQAQPPTTLVEYLERVDEHVIGALEQSCTAKGSHRLMVMCTPFPHQQEDGAAAMSPFLVFEGENGNPEHPHLTFSEQEAANRPLRDATKLFERFTADK
;
A
#
# COMPACT_ATOMS: atom_id res chain seq x y z
N MET A 1 -14.60 14.15 -22.57
CA MET A 1 -14.70 13.74 -21.13
C MET A 1 -13.97 14.75 -20.26
N ARG A 2 -14.51 15.05 -19.08
CA ARG A 2 -13.89 15.91 -18.08
C ARG A 2 -12.66 15.19 -17.50
N LYS A 3 -11.53 15.87 -17.38
CA LYS A 3 -10.32 15.28 -16.79
C LYS A 3 -10.52 15.01 -15.31
N THR A 4 -10.09 13.86 -14.85
CA THR A 4 -10.36 13.36 -13.50
C THR A 4 -9.07 12.91 -12.82
N ILE A 5 -8.82 13.40 -11.61
CA ILE A 5 -7.72 12.96 -10.75
C ILE A 5 -8.28 12.31 -9.50
N VAL A 6 -7.74 11.17 -9.14
CA VAL A 6 -7.96 10.52 -7.85
C VAL A 6 -6.64 10.46 -7.10
N ILE A 7 -6.55 11.20 -6.01
CA ILE A 7 -5.41 11.15 -5.07
C ILE A 7 -5.79 10.21 -3.95
N HIS A 8 -5.10 9.10 -3.84
CA HIS A 8 -5.30 8.14 -2.77
C HIS A 8 -4.16 8.24 -1.76
N VAL A 9 -4.46 8.73 -0.56
CA VAL A 9 -3.53 8.78 0.57
C VAL A 9 -3.79 7.54 1.44
N ASP A 10 -2.93 6.53 1.32
CA ASP A 10 -3.14 5.21 1.90
C ASP A 10 -2.51 5.09 3.29
N GLY A 11 -3.30 4.62 4.27
CA GLY A 11 -2.84 4.40 5.63
C GLY A 11 -2.80 5.66 6.50
N LEU A 12 -3.67 6.64 6.25
CA LEU A 12 -3.65 7.93 6.95
C LEU A 12 -4.62 8.01 8.14
N THR A 13 -5.75 7.30 8.10
CA THR A 13 -6.89 7.60 8.97
C THR A 13 -7.11 6.60 10.11
N GLY A 14 -7.92 6.98 11.09
CA GLY A 14 -8.43 6.10 12.14
C GLY A 14 -7.60 6.01 13.41
N ARG A 15 -6.37 6.55 13.43
CA ARG A 15 -5.50 6.48 14.62
C ARG A 15 -5.40 7.85 15.31
N SER A 16 -5.67 7.86 16.61
CA SER A 16 -5.33 8.98 17.50
C SER A 16 -4.01 8.72 18.21
N PHE A 17 -3.27 9.77 18.50
CA PHE A 17 -1.95 9.70 19.12
C PHE A 17 -1.96 10.47 20.45
N PRO A 18 -1.61 9.83 21.57
CA PRO A 18 -1.51 10.51 22.87
C PRO A 18 -0.57 11.74 22.83
N GLU A 19 0.51 11.63 22.05
CA GLU A 19 1.52 12.69 21.87
C GLU A 19 0.96 13.91 21.14
N LEU A 20 -0.12 13.75 20.39
CA LEU A 20 -0.86 14.82 19.72
C LEU A 20 -2.13 15.23 20.49
N GLY A 21 -2.18 14.95 21.81
CA GLY A 21 -3.36 15.25 22.62
C GLY A 21 -4.59 14.39 22.27
N ASN A 22 -4.38 13.13 21.88
CA ASN A 22 -5.39 12.19 21.39
C ASN A 22 -6.09 12.64 20.10
N GLN A 23 -5.45 13.45 19.30
CA GLN A 23 -5.92 13.81 17.96
C GLN A 23 -5.42 12.84 16.90
N THR A 24 -6.12 12.76 15.77
CA THR A 24 -5.64 12.08 14.56
C THR A 24 -4.65 12.97 13.81
N LEU A 25 -3.98 12.41 12.81
CA LEU A 25 -3.06 13.18 11.98
C LEU A 25 -3.80 14.29 11.21
N LEU A 26 -4.97 13.98 10.66
CA LEU A 26 -5.81 14.96 9.95
C LEU A 26 -6.31 16.10 10.87
N GLN A 27 -6.53 15.81 12.16
CA GLN A 27 -6.93 16.84 13.13
C GLN A 27 -5.76 17.73 13.58
N SER A 28 -4.53 17.21 13.52
CA SER A 28 -3.35 17.89 14.02
C SER A 28 -2.59 18.67 12.95
N ALA A 29 -2.66 18.22 11.68
CA ALA A 29 -1.95 18.79 10.56
C ALA A 29 -2.64 20.08 10.05
N ARG A 30 -1.84 20.99 9.52
CA ARG A 30 -2.31 22.15 8.77
C ARG A 30 -2.38 21.79 7.29
N THR A 31 -3.59 21.56 6.80
CA THR A 31 -3.86 21.09 5.43
C THR A 31 -4.75 22.07 4.67
N PRO A 32 -4.25 23.30 4.37
CA PRO A 32 -5.07 24.36 3.78
C PRO A 32 -5.66 24.01 2.41
N TYR A 33 -4.99 23.17 1.62
CA TYR A 33 -5.51 22.74 0.31
C TYR A 33 -6.64 21.72 0.47
N LEU A 34 -6.48 20.71 1.35
CA LEU A 34 -7.55 19.78 1.67
C LEU A 34 -8.78 20.51 2.25
N ASP A 35 -8.56 21.46 3.14
CA ASP A 35 -9.64 22.25 3.75
C ASP A 35 -10.34 23.13 2.70
N HIS A 36 -9.56 23.76 1.79
CA HIS A 36 -10.12 24.51 0.67
C HIS A 36 -11.01 23.63 -0.20
N LEU A 37 -10.52 22.46 -0.59
CA LEU A 37 -11.27 21.49 -1.40
C LEU A 37 -12.52 20.99 -0.67
N ALA A 38 -12.46 20.77 0.65
CA ALA A 38 -13.60 20.36 1.46
C ALA A 38 -14.67 21.44 1.58
N CYS A 39 -14.26 22.73 1.69
CA CYS A 39 -15.18 23.85 1.71
C CYS A 39 -15.97 24.03 0.41
N HIS A 40 -15.38 23.68 -0.74
CA HIS A 40 -15.95 23.91 -2.08
C HIS A 40 -16.43 22.63 -2.77
N GLY A 41 -16.31 21.48 -2.12
CA GLY A 41 -16.63 20.17 -2.66
C GLY A 41 -17.59 19.36 -1.79
N GLU A 42 -17.80 18.11 -2.21
CA GLU A 42 -18.57 17.15 -1.43
C GLU A 42 -17.62 16.35 -0.52
N LEU A 43 -17.77 16.48 0.79
CA LEU A 43 -17.14 15.62 1.78
C LEU A 43 -18.06 14.42 2.09
N GLY A 44 -17.51 13.22 2.15
CA GLY A 44 -18.24 12.01 2.48
C GLY A 44 -17.38 10.96 3.16
N ARG A 45 -17.98 9.79 3.39
CA ARG A 45 -17.32 8.60 3.94
C ARG A 45 -17.40 7.45 2.95
N LEU A 46 -16.32 6.72 2.79
CA LEU A 46 -16.33 5.44 2.08
C LEU A 46 -16.87 4.34 3.00
N GLY A 47 -17.85 3.61 2.51
CA GLY A 47 -18.31 2.38 3.15
C GLY A 47 -17.31 1.28 2.89
N VAL A 48 -16.59 0.89 3.92
CA VAL A 48 -15.77 -0.32 3.93
C VAL A 48 -16.66 -1.47 4.36
N PRO A 49 -16.77 -2.55 3.58
CA PRO A 49 -17.49 -3.73 3.99
C PRO A 49 -16.94 -4.27 5.31
N ARG A 50 -17.80 -4.45 6.32
CA ARG A 50 -17.40 -4.89 7.68
C ARG A 50 -16.72 -6.26 7.71
N GLU A 51 -16.99 -7.07 6.73
CA GLU A 51 -16.43 -8.41 6.57
C GLU A 51 -14.98 -8.39 6.07
N LEU A 52 -14.56 -7.31 5.43
CA LEU A 52 -13.18 -7.08 5.05
C LEU A 52 -12.43 -6.55 6.28
N ARG A 53 -11.82 -7.46 7.03
CA ARG A 53 -11.05 -7.12 8.24
C ARG A 53 -9.90 -6.14 8.00
N ARG A 54 -9.54 -5.95 6.74
CA ARG A 54 -8.49 -5.03 6.29
C ARG A 54 -8.92 -4.42 4.97
N PHE A 55 -8.77 -3.15 4.85
CA PHE A 55 -9.05 -2.41 3.63
C PHE A 55 -7.76 -1.69 3.21
N SER A 56 -6.98 -2.38 2.40
CA SER A 56 -5.70 -1.88 1.89
C SER A 56 -5.88 -0.95 0.70
N GLY A 57 -4.79 -0.27 0.32
CA GLY A 57 -4.82 0.68 -0.79
C GLY A 57 -5.25 0.06 -2.11
N GLU A 58 -4.74 -1.14 -2.44
CA GLU A 58 -5.12 -1.85 -3.66
C GLU A 58 -6.59 -2.31 -3.64
N MET A 59 -7.12 -2.67 -2.47
CA MET A 59 -8.56 -2.97 -2.33
C MET A 59 -9.42 -1.72 -2.52
N ALA A 60 -8.96 -0.57 -2.02
CA ALA A 60 -9.64 0.70 -2.20
C ALA A 60 -9.68 1.11 -3.67
N LEU A 61 -8.57 0.94 -4.40
CA LEU A 61 -8.54 1.16 -5.84
C LEU A 61 -9.49 0.22 -6.57
N LEU A 62 -9.46 -1.08 -6.23
CA LEU A 62 -10.33 -2.10 -6.81
C LEU A 62 -11.81 -1.72 -6.62
N ALA A 63 -12.20 -1.35 -5.39
CA ALA A 63 -13.55 -0.89 -5.08
C ALA A 63 -13.89 0.41 -5.82
N PHE A 64 -13.01 1.41 -5.80
CA PHE A 64 -13.20 2.66 -6.52
C PHE A 64 -13.46 2.42 -8.02
N LEU A 65 -12.69 1.55 -8.65
CA LEU A 65 -12.90 1.16 -10.04
C LEU A 65 -14.20 0.37 -10.27
N GLY A 66 -15.01 0.12 -9.23
CA GLY A 66 -16.32 -0.51 -9.29
C GLY A 66 -16.27 -2.04 -9.31
N TYR A 67 -15.19 -2.65 -8.88
CA TYR A 67 -15.10 -4.09 -8.68
C TYR A 67 -15.35 -4.41 -7.20
N ASP A 68 -16.27 -5.33 -6.92
CA ASP A 68 -16.56 -5.79 -5.56
C ASP A 68 -15.36 -6.57 -4.99
N PRO A 69 -14.69 -6.07 -3.94
CA PRO A 69 -13.54 -6.76 -3.37
C PRO A 69 -13.85 -8.15 -2.83
N HIS A 70 -15.08 -8.42 -2.36
CA HIS A 70 -15.48 -9.76 -1.92
C HIS A 70 -15.42 -10.80 -3.04
N LYS A 71 -15.65 -10.37 -4.26
CA LYS A 71 -15.64 -11.23 -5.43
C LYS A 71 -14.27 -11.31 -6.09
N TRP A 72 -13.56 -10.19 -6.14
CA TRP A 72 -12.42 -10.02 -7.02
C TRP A 72 -11.07 -9.88 -6.32
N TYR A 73 -11.06 -9.76 -4.98
CA TYR A 73 -9.82 -9.69 -4.23
C TYR A 73 -9.52 -11.02 -3.54
N THR A 74 -8.47 -11.70 -3.97
CA THR A 74 -8.03 -12.99 -3.40
C THR A 74 -6.85 -12.83 -2.47
N GLY A 75 -6.16 -11.70 -2.52
CA GLY A 75 -4.95 -11.34 -1.78
C GLY A 75 -4.06 -10.42 -2.61
N PRO A 76 -3.03 -9.78 -2.02
CA PRO A 76 -2.14 -8.86 -2.75
C PRO A 76 -1.15 -9.59 -3.67
N GLY A 77 -0.80 -10.85 -3.36
CA GLY A 77 0.22 -11.62 -4.10
C GLY A 77 0.03 -11.66 -5.62
N PRO A 78 -1.14 -12.03 -6.17
CA PRO A 78 -1.34 -12.08 -7.60
C PRO A 78 -1.23 -10.70 -8.28
N PHE A 79 -1.65 -9.64 -7.59
CA PHE A 79 -1.49 -8.28 -8.13
C PHE A 79 -0.02 -7.82 -8.12
N GLU A 80 0.76 -8.20 -7.10
CA GLU A 80 2.22 -8.03 -7.15
C GLU A 80 2.81 -8.79 -8.34
N GLY A 81 2.40 -10.04 -8.56
CA GLY A 81 2.81 -10.83 -9.71
C GLY A 81 2.56 -10.11 -11.04
N VAL A 82 1.35 -9.55 -11.22
CA VAL A 82 1.02 -8.75 -12.40
C VAL A 82 1.95 -7.53 -12.53
N SER A 83 2.23 -6.82 -11.43
CA SER A 83 3.12 -5.66 -11.45
C SER A 83 4.58 -6.00 -11.77
N MET A 84 4.97 -7.25 -11.53
CA MET A 84 6.29 -7.82 -11.83
C MET A 84 6.33 -8.54 -13.18
N GLU A 85 5.23 -8.51 -13.94
CA GLU A 85 5.08 -9.24 -15.23
C GLU A 85 5.25 -10.76 -15.10
N VAL A 86 4.97 -11.30 -13.90
CA VAL A 86 4.98 -12.75 -13.65
C VAL A 86 3.65 -13.35 -14.11
N VAL A 87 3.73 -14.30 -15.02
CA VAL A 87 2.55 -15.03 -15.51
C VAL A 87 2.16 -16.10 -14.49
N LEU A 88 0.92 -16.06 -14.04
CA LEU A 88 0.35 -17.02 -13.10
C LEU A 88 -0.72 -17.85 -13.79
N ASP A 89 -0.66 -19.18 -13.61
CA ASP A 89 -1.72 -20.08 -14.03
C ASP A 89 -2.88 -20.08 -13.01
N ALA A 90 -4.08 -20.51 -13.44
CA ALA A 90 -5.30 -20.47 -12.61
C ALA A 90 -5.20 -21.26 -11.29
N HIS A 91 -4.26 -22.19 -11.17
CA HIS A 91 -4.03 -22.99 -9.97
C HIS A 91 -2.88 -22.49 -9.10
N ASP A 92 -2.13 -21.50 -9.57
CA ASP A 92 -1.03 -20.92 -8.83
C ASP A 92 -1.51 -20.06 -7.67
N VAL A 93 -0.73 -20.07 -6.61
CA VAL A 93 -0.91 -19.15 -5.48
C VAL A 93 0.33 -18.29 -5.35
N ALA A 94 0.16 -16.99 -5.52
CA ALA A 94 1.22 -16.02 -5.36
C ALA A 94 1.23 -15.48 -3.93
N TYR A 95 2.41 -15.38 -3.34
CA TYR A 95 2.67 -14.81 -2.02
C TYR A 95 3.60 -13.63 -2.17
N LEU A 96 3.34 -12.55 -1.45
CA LEU A 96 4.37 -11.56 -1.21
C LEU A 96 5.50 -12.22 -0.41
N CYS A 97 6.72 -12.06 -0.88
CA CYS A 97 7.92 -12.61 -0.26
C CYS A 97 8.82 -11.44 0.15
N HIS A 98 8.87 -11.15 1.45
CA HIS A 98 9.68 -10.07 1.97
C HIS A 98 10.96 -10.60 2.61
N LEU A 99 12.06 -9.92 2.36
CA LEU A 99 13.26 -10.04 3.19
C LEU A 99 13.03 -9.23 4.47
N VAL A 100 13.19 -9.87 5.62
CA VAL A 100 13.02 -9.22 6.93
C VAL A 100 14.22 -9.44 7.82
N THR A 101 14.34 -8.62 8.87
CA THR A 101 15.33 -8.79 9.92
C THR A 101 14.69 -9.36 11.17
N LEU A 102 15.11 -10.55 11.57
CA LEU A 102 14.76 -11.14 12.86
C LEU A 102 15.94 -11.08 13.81
N ARG A 103 15.66 -10.85 15.10
CA ARG A 103 16.66 -10.91 16.17
C ARG A 103 16.20 -11.79 17.32
N GLY A 104 17.14 -12.43 17.99
CA GLY A 104 16.95 -13.05 19.29
C GLY A 104 17.40 -12.13 20.44
N GLU A 105 17.31 -12.60 21.68
CA GLU A 105 17.82 -11.85 22.83
C GLU A 105 19.35 -11.65 22.75
N ASP A 106 20.08 -12.63 22.18
CA ASP A 106 21.55 -12.66 22.17
C ASP A 106 22.15 -12.18 20.82
N GLY A 107 21.36 -11.56 19.95
CA GLY A 107 21.82 -11.09 18.63
C GLY A 107 20.86 -11.42 17.50
N TRP A 108 21.38 -11.57 16.27
CA TRP A 108 20.57 -11.71 15.05
C TRP A 108 19.91 -13.09 14.90
N GLY A 109 19.83 -13.89 15.97
CA GLY A 109 19.05 -15.10 16.03
C GLY A 109 19.62 -16.27 15.25
N ASP A 110 20.92 -16.26 14.95
CA ASP A 110 21.60 -17.37 14.31
C ASP A 110 21.47 -18.65 15.14
N GLY A 111 21.14 -19.77 14.48
CA GLY A 111 20.91 -21.06 15.15
C GLY A 111 19.57 -21.20 15.90
N LYS A 112 18.74 -20.14 16.02
CA LYS A 112 17.41 -20.24 16.64
C LYS A 112 16.38 -20.67 15.60
N LYS A 113 15.47 -21.57 16.00
CA LYS A 113 14.34 -21.98 15.16
C LYS A 113 13.33 -20.85 15.03
N LEU A 114 12.61 -20.84 13.92
CA LEU A 114 11.51 -19.91 13.69
C LEU A 114 10.46 -20.07 14.81
N GLY A 115 10.09 -18.97 15.47
CA GLY A 115 9.17 -19.00 16.59
C GLY A 115 9.83 -19.12 17.98
N SER A 116 11.14 -19.41 18.06
CA SER A 116 11.84 -19.58 19.34
C SER A 116 12.43 -18.27 19.81
N GLN A 117 11.65 -17.44 20.50
CA GLN A 117 12.11 -16.16 21.08
C GLN A 117 12.78 -15.23 20.06
N LEU A 118 12.25 -15.24 18.84
CA LEU A 118 12.65 -14.30 17.80
C LEU A 118 11.66 -13.13 17.76
N PHE A 119 12.20 -11.96 17.50
CA PHE A 119 11.47 -10.71 17.39
C PHE A 119 11.63 -10.15 15.98
N MET A 120 10.60 -9.53 15.44
CA MET A 120 10.70 -8.74 14.21
C MET A 120 11.47 -7.45 14.51
N ALA A 121 12.74 -7.40 14.15
CA ALA A 121 13.58 -6.22 14.33
C ALA A 121 13.39 -5.21 13.20
N ASP A 122 13.12 -5.68 11.97
CA ASP A 122 12.89 -4.80 10.84
C ASP A 122 12.11 -5.54 9.73
N PRO A 123 10.89 -5.10 9.38
CA PRO A 123 10.07 -5.73 8.34
C PRO A 123 10.54 -5.40 6.92
N PHE A 124 11.56 -4.55 6.76
CA PHE A 124 12.14 -4.11 5.49
C PHE A 124 13.58 -4.64 5.26
N GLY A 125 13.97 -5.68 6.00
CA GLY A 125 15.27 -6.33 5.82
C GLY A 125 16.47 -5.43 6.12
N GLY A 126 16.33 -4.53 7.10
CA GLY A 126 17.40 -3.60 7.48
C GLY A 126 17.72 -2.57 6.39
N GLY A 127 16.76 -2.24 5.54
CA GLY A 127 16.98 -1.33 4.42
C GLY A 127 17.89 -1.93 3.34
N VAL A 128 17.72 -3.23 3.07
CA VAL A 128 18.47 -3.92 1.99
C VAL A 128 18.19 -3.25 0.64
N ASP A 129 19.23 -2.92 -0.09
CA ASP A 129 19.08 -2.38 -1.43
C ASP A 129 18.77 -3.48 -2.46
N THR A 130 18.48 -3.07 -3.70
CA THR A 130 18.06 -4.02 -4.74
C THR A 130 19.21 -4.93 -5.21
N GLU A 131 20.47 -4.49 -5.14
CA GLU A 131 21.64 -5.25 -5.56
C GLU A 131 21.97 -6.34 -4.54
N ASP A 132 22.07 -5.98 -3.26
CA ASP A 132 22.20 -6.91 -2.14
C ASP A 132 21.07 -7.94 -2.14
N ALA A 133 19.82 -7.46 -2.30
CA ALA A 133 18.63 -8.32 -2.30
C ALA A 133 18.65 -9.33 -3.46
N ARG A 134 19.20 -8.96 -4.62
CA ARG A 134 19.34 -9.87 -5.77
C ARG A 134 20.22 -11.06 -5.42
N GLU A 135 21.40 -10.85 -4.83
CA GLU A 135 22.30 -11.92 -4.45
C GLU A 135 21.66 -12.85 -3.41
N LEU A 136 20.92 -12.28 -2.45
CA LEU A 136 20.19 -13.06 -1.44
C LEU A 136 19.10 -13.94 -2.08
N ILE A 137 18.29 -13.39 -2.99
CA ILE A 137 17.20 -14.13 -3.64
C ILE A 137 17.73 -15.14 -4.65
N ASP A 138 18.80 -14.84 -5.37
CA ASP A 138 19.45 -15.81 -6.26
C ASP A 138 19.92 -17.03 -5.46
N THR A 139 20.55 -16.83 -4.29
CA THR A 139 20.93 -17.93 -3.40
C THR A 139 19.73 -18.70 -2.83
N ILE A 140 18.64 -18.02 -2.52
CA ILE A 140 17.37 -18.68 -2.13
C ILE A 140 16.85 -19.55 -3.28
N ASN A 141 16.86 -19.05 -4.51
CA ASN A 141 16.45 -19.83 -5.68
C ASN A 141 17.34 -21.06 -5.90
N GLU A 142 18.65 -20.94 -5.72
CA GLU A 142 19.56 -22.09 -5.85
C GLU A 142 19.28 -23.22 -4.84
N GLN A 143 18.80 -22.89 -3.65
CA GLN A 143 18.68 -23.83 -2.54
C GLN A 143 17.26 -24.24 -2.18
N LEU A 144 16.25 -23.39 -2.43
CA LEU A 144 14.87 -23.64 -2.00
C LEU A 144 13.87 -23.78 -3.16
N VAL A 145 14.26 -23.50 -4.41
CA VAL A 145 13.37 -23.72 -5.54
C VAL A 145 13.05 -25.20 -5.71
N SER A 146 11.83 -25.49 -6.13
CA SER A 146 11.38 -26.84 -6.48
C SER A 146 10.47 -26.80 -7.70
N GLU A 147 9.98 -27.95 -8.15
CA GLU A 147 9.00 -28.00 -9.24
C GLU A 147 7.74 -27.17 -8.96
N ASN A 148 7.39 -27.01 -7.67
CA ASN A 148 6.17 -26.34 -7.25
C ASN A 148 6.39 -24.98 -6.56
N ILE A 149 7.64 -24.60 -6.25
CA ILE A 149 7.98 -23.35 -5.55
C ILE A 149 9.00 -22.58 -6.37
N GLN A 150 8.67 -21.32 -6.67
CA GLN A 150 9.55 -20.41 -7.40
C GLN A 150 9.57 -19.05 -6.73
N PHE A 151 10.75 -18.43 -6.66
CA PHE A 151 10.90 -17.06 -6.14
C PHE A 151 11.29 -16.13 -7.28
N TYR A 152 10.64 -14.97 -7.32
CA TYR A 152 10.87 -13.95 -8.33
C TYR A 152 11.43 -12.69 -7.69
N MET A 153 12.51 -12.20 -8.25
CA MET A 153 13.20 -11.00 -7.80
C MET A 153 12.34 -9.77 -8.04
N GLY A 154 12.11 -8.99 -6.99
CA GLY A 154 11.49 -7.67 -7.03
C GLY A 154 12.51 -6.57 -6.73
N HIS A 155 12.17 -5.63 -5.86
CA HIS A 155 13.01 -4.51 -5.48
C HIS A 155 13.18 -4.42 -3.96
N HIS A 156 14.38 -4.08 -3.51
CA HIS A 156 14.72 -3.97 -2.09
C HIS A 156 14.30 -5.24 -1.32
N HIS A 157 13.50 -5.10 -0.28
CA HIS A 157 13.00 -6.19 0.53
C HIS A 157 11.77 -6.93 -0.07
N ARG A 158 11.21 -6.47 -1.21
CA ARG A 158 9.93 -6.95 -1.77
C ARG A 158 10.15 -7.85 -2.98
N HIS A 159 9.73 -9.09 -2.88
CA HIS A 159 9.84 -10.14 -3.87
C HIS A 159 8.52 -10.92 -3.94
N LEU A 160 8.45 -11.90 -4.83
CA LEU A 160 7.28 -12.76 -4.98
C LEU A 160 7.69 -14.22 -4.84
N MET A 161 6.84 -15.03 -4.22
CA MET A 161 6.91 -16.49 -4.26
C MET A 161 5.66 -17.03 -4.94
N VAL A 162 5.81 -17.91 -5.90
CA VAL A 162 4.71 -18.63 -6.54
C VAL A 162 4.75 -20.09 -6.11
N TRP A 163 3.61 -20.55 -5.61
CA TRP A 163 3.39 -21.94 -5.25
C TRP A 163 2.39 -22.58 -6.23
N VAL A 164 2.90 -23.37 -7.16
CA VAL A 164 2.14 -24.08 -8.19
C VAL A 164 1.22 -25.10 -7.52
N GLY A 165 -0.10 -24.97 -7.74
CA GLY A 165 -1.10 -25.82 -7.11
C GLY A 165 -1.19 -25.68 -5.60
N GLY A 166 -0.67 -24.60 -5.04
CA GLY A 166 -0.59 -24.34 -3.60
C GLY A 166 -1.93 -24.01 -2.94
N SER A 167 -1.89 -23.83 -1.62
CA SER A 167 -3.06 -23.44 -0.83
C SER A 167 -3.15 -21.92 -0.68
N SER A 168 -4.27 -21.34 -1.05
CA SER A 168 -4.62 -19.94 -0.74
C SER A 168 -5.34 -19.78 0.60
N LYS A 169 -5.50 -20.88 1.37
CA LYS A 169 -6.17 -20.87 2.68
C LYS A 169 -5.20 -20.66 3.85
N VAL A 170 -3.94 -20.41 3.56
CA VAL A 170 -2.95 -20.06 4.58
C VAL A 170 -3.27 -18.65 5.08
N VAL A 171 -3.42 -18.51 6.39
CA VAL A 171 -3.59 -17.21 7.04
C VAL A 171 -2.22 -16.68 7.42
N CYS A 172 -1.79 -15.65 6.73
CA CYS A 172 -0.52 -14.97 6.95
C CYS A 172 -0.73 -13.55 7.46
N ARG A 173 0.27 -13.03 8.18
CA ARG A 173 0.29 -11.66 8.70
C ARG A 173 1.31 -10.83 7.94
N ASN A 174 0.99 -9.55 7.73
CA ASN A 174 1.96 -8.59 7.21
C ASN A 174 3.13 -8.46 8.22
N PRO A 175 4.41 -8.52 7.78
CA PRO A 175 5.55 -8.44 8.69
C PRO A 175 5.58 -7.16 9.52
N GLN A 176 5.06 -6.06 9.01
CA GLN A 176 4.95 -4.79 9.74
C GLN A 176 4.10 -4.89 11.02
N GLU A 177 3.11 -5.81 11.06
CA GLU A 177 2.30 -6.04 12.26
C GLU A 177 3.11 -6.61 13.42
N ALA A 178 4.19 -7.31 13.13
CA ALA A 178 5.03 -7.96 14.11
C ALA A 178 6.19 -7.07 14.60
N LEU A 179 6.36 -5.84 14.07
CA LEU A 179 7.49 -4.98 14.43
C LEU A 179 7.63 -4.82 15.95
N GLY A 180 8.83 -5.14 16.45
CA GLY A 180 9.15 -5.11 17.87
C GLY A 180 8.50 -6.21 18.73
N GLN A 181 7.71 -7.10 18.13
CA GLN A 181 6.98 -8.16 18.82
C GLN A 181 7.63 -9.54 18.62
N PRO A 182 7.41 -10.48 19.56
CA PRO A 182 7.71 -11.89 19.32
C PRO A 182 6.92 -12.40 18.12
N ILE A 183 7.59 -13.14 17.21
CA ILE A 183 6.96 -13.54 15.93
C ILE A 183 6.00 -14.73 16.05
N ASP A 184 5.98 -15.44 17.17
CA ASP A 184 5.23 -16.71 17.32
C ASP A 184 3.76 -16.61 16.93
N THR A 185 3.08 -15.53 17.32
CA THR A 185 1.66 -15.30 17.06
C THR A 185 1.39 -14.76 15.65
N TYR A 186 2.44 -14.40 14.92
CA TYR A 186 2.36 -13.84 13.56
C TYR A 186 2.72 -14.86 12.47
N LEU A 187 3.20 -16.04 12.88
CA LEU A 187 3.55 -17.10 11.94
C LEU A 187 2.32 -17.63 11.19
N PRO A 188 2.49 -18.10 9.93
CA PRO A 188 1.42 -18.62 9.12
C PRO A 188 0.62 -19.72 9.83
N THR A 189 -0.71 -19.72 9.66
CA THR A 189 -1.65 -20.73 10.20
C THR A 189 -2.62 -21.19 9.11
N GLY A 190 -3.39 -22.23 9.38
CA GLY A 190 -4.36 -22.76 8.42
C GLY A 190 -3.80 -23.83 7.49
N ASP A 191 -4.59 -24.17 6.47
CA ASP A 191 -4.27 -25.25 5.52
C ASP A 191 -3.10 -24.85 4.61
N GLY A 192 -2.03 -25.66 4.60
CA GLY A 192 -0.79 -25.37 3.87
C GLY A 192 0.24 -24.55 4.66
N ALA A 193 -0.07 -24.08 5.86
CA ALA A 193 0.82 -23.23 6.67
C ALA A 193 2.16 -23.92 7.02
N GLN A 194 2.17 -25.23 7.14
CA GLN A 194 3.40 -25.97 7.45
C GLN A 194 4.46 -25.74 6.37
N ILE A 195 4.11 -25.87 5.10
CA ILE A 195 5.04 -25.67 3.97
C ILE A 195 5.58 -24.24 3.97
N VAL A 196 4.71 -23.25 4.18
CA VAL A 196 5.11 -21.84 4.23
C VAL A 196 6.09 -21.59 5.39
N ARG A 197 5.82 -22.15 6.58
CA ARG A 197 6.74 -22.08 7.73
C ARG A 197 8.07 -22.77 7.46
N GLU A 198 8.04 -23.94 6.83
CA GLU A 198 9.25 -24.69 6.48
C GLU A 198 10.15 -23.90 5.51
N LEU A 199 9.56 -23.20 4.52
CA LEU A 199 10.32 -22.33 3.62
C LEU A 199 10.91 -21.12 4.37
N MET A 200 10.14 -20.48 5.23
CA MET A 200 10.63 -19.38 6.08
C MET A 200 11.77 -19.85 6.99
N GLU A 201 11.63 -21.02 7.63
CA GLU A 201 12.66 -21.62 8.48
C GLU A 201 13.91 -21.95 7.69
N ALA A 202 13.77 -22.60 6.52
CA ALA A 202 14.89 -23.02 5.67
C ALA A 202 15.65 -21.82 5.09
N SER A 203 15.02 -20.67 4.90
CA SER A 203 15.69 -19.47 4.43
C SER A 203 16.71 -18.91 5.43
N ARG A 204 16.51 -19.15 6.73
CA ARG A 204 17.33 -18.53 7.78
C ARG A 204 18.79 -18.94 7.78
N PRO A 205 19.17 -20.25 7.81
CA PRO A 205 20.56 -20.62 7.77
C PRO A 205 21.25 -20.16 6.49
N ILE A 206 20.53 -20.07 5.36
CA ILE A 206 21.05 -19.57 4.09
C ILE A 206 21.37 -18.06 4.23
N LEU A 207 20.41 -17.28 4.66
CA LEU A 207 20.52 -15.82 4.73
C LEU A 207 21.43 -15.36 5.88
N CYS A 208 21.37 -15.99 7.07
CA CYS A 208 22.22 -15.62 8.21
C CYS A 208 23.73 -15.74 7.89
N HIS A 209 24.12 -16.72 7.07
CA HIS A 209 25.52 -16.96 6.73
C HIS A 209 25.92 -16.38 5.35
N HIS A 210 25.00 -15.73 4.65
CA HIS A 210 25.29 -15.16 3.34
C HIS A 210 26.33 -14.05 3.41
N PRO A 211 27.32 -13.99 2.47
CA PRO A 211 28.37 -12.96 2.46
C PRO A 211 27.82 -11.54 2.53
N VAL A 212 26.80 -11.22 1.77
CA VAL A 212 26.10 -9.92 1.80
C VAL A 212 25.69 -9.53 3.23
N ASN A 213 25.05 -10.43 3.97
CA ASN A 213 24.64 -10.15 5.34
C ASN A 213 25.82 -10.04 6.31
N GLN A 214 26.93 -10.76 6.06
CA GLN A 214 28.16 -10.61 6.83
C GLN A 214 28.81 -9.24 6.58
N GLU A 215 28.83 -8.78 5.34
CA GLU A 215 29.32 -7.43 4.98
C GLU A 215 28.44 -6.34 5.60
N ARG A 216 27.12 -6.49 5.54
CA ARG A 216 26.15 -5.57 6.19
C ARG A 216 26.41 -5.47 7.70
N LEU A 217 26.57 -6.61 8.37
CA LEU A 217 26.89 -6.64 9.80
C LEU A 217 28.23 -5.98 10.13
N ASN A 218 29.28 -6.24 9.32
CA ASN A 218 30.58 -5.58 9.48
C ASN A 218 30.50 -4.07 9.26
N GLY A 219 29.58 -3.62 8.41
CA GLY A 219 29.25 -2.22 8.16
C GLY A 219 28.33 -1.59 9.19
N GLY A 220 27.91 -2.35 10.23
CA GLY A 220 26.97 -1.86 11.25
C GLY A 220 25.52 -1.79 10.81
N LEU A 221 25.18 -2.41 9.68
CA LEU A 221 23.83 -2.50 9.16
C LEU A 221 23.13 -3.76 9.66
N LYS A 222 21.80 -3.76 9.69
CA LYS A 222 20.99 -4.94 10.00
C LYS A 222 21.02 -5.95 8.85
N PRO A 223 21.04 -7.26 9.12
CA PRO A 223 20.99 -8.28 8.09
C PRO A 223 19.55 -8.53 7.60
N ALA A 224 19.37 -8.84 6.35
CA ALA A 224 18.12 -9.37 5.79
C ALA A 224 18.14 -10.91 5.95
N ASN A 225 17.78 -11.44 7.12
CA ASN A 225 18.12 -12.79 7.57
C ASN A 225 16.96 -13.80 7.60
N CYS A 226 15.80 -13.44 7.05
CA CYS A 226 14.67 -14.35 6.94
C CYS A 226 13.76 -13.95 5.78
N LEU A 227 13.20 -14.92 5.07
CA LEU A 227 12.03 -14.68 4.22
C LEU A 227 10.77 -14.59 5.08
N TRP A 228 9.88 -13.65 4.74
CA TRP A 228 8.55 -13.55 5.31
C TRP A 228 7.50 -13.67 4.22
N LEU A 229 6.78 -14.78 4.20
CA LEU A 229 5.78 -15.11 3.18
C LEU A 229 4.38 -14.71 3.68
N TRP A 230 3.68 -13.85 2.92
CA TRP A 230 2.39 -13.35 3.35
C TRP A 230 1.51 -12.95 2.15
N GLY A 231 0.24 -12.59 2.41
CA GLY A 231 -0.68 -12.10 1.39
C GLY A 231 -0.95 -13.09 0.24
N PRO A 232 -1.20 -14.40 0.52
CA PRO A 232 -1.49 -15.35 -0.54
C PRO A 232 -2.73 -15.00 -1.33
N GLY A 233 -2.71 -15.25 -2.64
CA GLY A 233 -3.86 -15.10 -3.50
C GLY A 233 -3.72 -15.86 -4.80
N LYS A 234 -4.84 -16.09 -5.46
CA LYS A 234 -4.94 -16.66 -6.81
C LYS A 234 -5.14 -15.56 -7.84
N PRO A 235 -4.65 -15.75 -9.07
CA PRO A 235 -4.91 -14.78 -10.14
C PRO A 235 -6.40 -14.59 -10.37
N VAL A 236 -6.78 -13.37 -10.73
CA VAL A 236 -8.15 -13.00 -11.05
C VAL A 236 -8.21 -12.35 -12.42
N GLU A 237 -9.27 -12.65 -13.15
CA GLU A 237 -9.56 -12.01 -14.44
C GLU A 237 -10.69 -11.00 -14.23
N LEU A 238 -10.33 -9.73 -14.14
CA LEU A 238 -11.33 -8.66 -14.03
C LEU A 238 -12.00 -8.42 -15.39
N PRO A 239 -13.33 -8.20 -15.45
CA PRO A 239 -13.97 -7.65 -16.62
C PRO A 239 -13.29 -6.34 -17.01
N PRO A 240 -12.83 -6.17 -18.26
CA PRO A 240 -12.07 -4.97 -18.65
C PRO A 240 -12.87 -3.68 -18.39
N LEU A 241 -12.22 -2.69 -17.77
CA LEU A 241 -12.87 -1.42 -17.43
C LEU A 241 -13.44 -0.70 -18.67
N LYS A 242 -12.79 -0.86 -19.82
CA LYS A 242 -13.23 -0.30 -21.12
C LYS A 242 -14.63 -0.74 -21.57
N GLU A 243 -15.16 -1.85 -21.06
CA GLU A 243 -16.51 -2.33 -21.40
C GLU A 243 -17.61 -1.44 -20.81
N ARG A 244 -17.32 -0.76 -19.71
CA ARG A 244 -18.25 0.13 -19.00
C ARG A 244 -17.80 1.59 -18.95
N TRP A 245 -16.56 1.87 -19.30
CA TRP A 245 -16.00 3.22 -19.38
C TRP A 245 -15.01 3.33 -20.53
N PRO A 246 -15.33 4.06 -21.62
CA PRO A 246 -14.51 4.14 -22.82
C PRO A 246 -13.32 5.11 -22.71
N GLY A 247 -13.14 5.77 -21.57
CA GLY A 247 -12.04 6.71 -21.34
C GLY A 247 -10.68 6.02 -21.19
N LYS A 248 -9.63 6.81 -21.25
CA LYS A 248 -8.25 6.39 -21.01
C LYS A 248 -7.86 6.71 -19.58
N GLY A 249 -7.25 5.76 -18.88
CA GLY A 249 -6.82 5.99 -17.51
C GLY A 249 -5.43 5.46 -17.23
N THR A 250 -4.77 6.09 -16.23
CA THR A 250 -3.45 5.71 -15.75
C THR A 250 -3.45 5.60 -14.23
N VAL A 251 -2.77 4.59 -13.71
CA VAL A 251 -2.46 4.42 -12.29
C VAL A 251 -0.98 4.74 -12.09
N ILE A 252 -0.67 5.60 -11.14
CA ILE A 252 0.71 5.99 -10.76
C ILE A 252 0.91 5.59 -9.30
N SER A 253 1.82 4.66 -9.02
CA SER A 253 2.04 4.15 -7.67
C SER A 253 3.45 3.58 -7.48
N PRO A 254 4.07 3.72 -6.31
CA PRO A 254 5.25 2.96 -5.94
C PRO A 254 4.90 1.53 -5.49
N ASP A 255 3.64 1.25 -5.18
CA ASP A 255 3.17 -0.03 -4.64
C ASP A 255 2.78 -1.02 -5.75
N GLY A 256 3.41 -2.20 -5.73
CA GLY A 256 3.19 -3.23 -6.76
C GLY A 256 1.75 -3.74 -6.81
N PRO A 257 1.12 -4.19 -5.71
CA PRO A 257 -0.28 -4.61 -5.72
C PRO A 257 -1.23 -3.53 -6.25
N TYR A 258 -0.99 -2.27 -5.93
CA TYR A 258 -1.78 -1.15 -6.43
C TYR A 258 -1.65 -1.00 -7.96
N VAL A 259 -0.42 -1.07 -8.48
CA VAL A 259 -0.11 -1.12 -9.92
C VAL A 259 -0.79 -2.33 -10.57
N GLY A 260 -0.68 -3.50 -9.93
CA GLY A 260 -1.27 -4.76 -10.42
C GLY A 260 -2.78 -4.68 -10.58
N VAL A 261 -3.50 -4.05 -9.66
CA VAL A 261 -4.95 -3.79 -9.80
C VAL A 261 -5.23 -2.93 -11.04
N GLY A 262 -4.47 -1.85 -11.22
CA GLY A 262 -4.62 -0.97 -12.40
C GLY A 262 -4.40 -1.73 -13.71
N THR A 263 -3.32 -2.51 -13.79
CA THR A 263 -2.99 -3.34 -14.96
C THR A 263 -4.06 -4.39 -15.25
N THR A 264 -4.53 -5.11 -14.21
CA THR A 264 -5.58 -6.12 -14.35
C THR A 264 -6.92 -5.52 -14.80
N ALA A 265 -7.21 -4.28 -14.41
CA ALA A 265 -8.39 -3.54 -14.87
C ALA A 265 -8.25 -3.01 -16.32
N GLY A 266 -7.07 -3.12 -16.94
CA GLY A 266 -6.79 -2.66 -18.29
C GLY A 266 -6.42 -1.17 -18.38
N LEU A 267 -6.01 -0.55 -17.28
CA LEU A 267 -5.47 0.81 -17.25
C LEU A 267 -3.97 0.81 -17.60
N GLN A 268 -3.47 1.94 -18.07
CA GLN A 268 -2.03 2.16 -18.11
C GLN A 268 -1.50 2.27 -16.68
N THR A 269 -0.27 1.84 -16.46
CA THR A 269 0.34 1.90 -15.14
C THR A 269 1.75 2.46 -15.20
N VAL A 270 2.12 3.22 -14.19
CA VAL A 270 3.46 3.74 -13.98
C VAL A 270 3.88 3.36 -12.58
N LYS A 271 4.85 2.45 -12.47
CA LYS A 271 5.48 2.12 -11.20
C LYS A 271 6.56 3.16 -10.92
N VAL A 272 6.43 3.87 -9.82
CA VAL A 272 7.39 4.89 -9.37
C VAL A 272 8.41 4.22 -8.46
N GLU A 273 9.68 4.54 -8.60
CA GLU A 273 10.68 4.07 -7.65
C GLU A 273 10.49 4.72 -6.29
N ASN A 274 10.68 3.95 -5.22
CA ASN A 274 10.56 4.41 -3.84
C ASN A 274 11.75 5.26 -3.36
N ALA A 275 12.59 5.75 -4.26
CA ALA A 275 13.76 6.54 -3.90
C ALA A 275 13.34 7.89 -3.28
N GLY A 276 13.49 8.01 -1.96
CA GLY A 276 13.20 9.25 -1.22
C GLY A 276 11.73 9.43 -0.84
N GLU A 277 11.02 8.35 -0.53
CA GLU A 277 9.68 8.46 0.05
C GLU A 277 9.66 9.54 1.15
N GLY A 278 8.82 10.62 0.96
CA GLY A 278 8.67 11.82 1.79
C GLY A 278 9.64 12.95 1.56
N ASP A 279 10.60 12.77 0.71
CA ASP A 279 11.32 13.92 0.17
C ASP A 279 10.33 14.80 -0.63
N ILE A 280 10.41 16.09 -0.42
CA ILE A 280 9.65 17.09 -1.18
C ILE A 280 9.86 16.89 -2.68
N ALA A 281 11.08 16.58 -3.11
CA ALA A 281 11.42 16.33 -4.51
C ALA A 281 10.63 15.13 -5.08
N TRP A 282 10.45 14.06 -4.31
CA TRP A 282 9.63 12.90 -4.70
C TRP A 282 8.16 13.26 -4.83
N LEU A 283 7.58 13.98 -3.85
CA LEU A 283 6.20 14.45 -3.88
C LEU A 283 5.94 15.37 -5.09
N GLN A 284 6.84 16.28 -5.36
CA GLN A 284 6.78 17.17 -6.54
C GLN A 284 6.89 16.41 -7.85
N ALA A 285 7.76 15.40 -7.92
CA ALA A 285 7.87 14.53 -9.09
C ALA A 285 6.57 13.76 -9.32
N LEU A 286 5.96 13.23 -8.27
CA LEU A 286 4.68 12.52 -8.33
C LEU A 286 3.55 13.42 -8.86
N ALA A 287 3.44 14.64 -8.35
CA ALA A 287 2.48 15.64 -8.83
C ALA A 287 2.73 16.02 -10.31
N LYS A 288 4.00 16.20 -10.70
CA LYS A 288 4.38 16.49 -12.09
C LYS A 288 4.02 15.34 -13.03
N MET A 289 4.33 14.10 -12.66
CA MET A 289 3.97 12.91 -13.44
C MET A 289 2.46 12.80 -13.62
N THR A 290 1.68 13.04 -12.57
CA THR A 290 0.21 13.06 -12.60
C THR A 290 -0.31 14.14 -13.56
N SER A 291 0.20 15.36 -13.48
CA SER A 291 -0.19 16.48 -14.36
C SER A 291 0.16 16.22 -15.82
N THR A 292 1.30 15.55 -16.08
CA THR A 292 1.72 15.16 -17.43
C THR A 292 0.84 14.07 -17.99
N ALA A 293 0.52 13.04 -17.18
CA ALA A 293 -0.37 11.96 -17.60
C ALA A 293 -1.76 12.49 -18.01
N LEU A 294 -2.29 13.50 -17.32
CA LEU A 294 -3.56 14.14 -17.66
C LEU A 294 -3.61 14.79 -19.04
N GLU A 295 -2.50 15.06 -19.69
CA GLU A 295 -2.50 15.63 -21.05
C GLU A 295 -3.14 14.65 -22.04
N THR A 296 -2.92 13.36 -21.84
CA THR A 296 -3.36 12.27 -22.73
C THR A 296 -4.42 11.35 -22.13
N GLN A 297 -4.58 11.37 -20.79
CA GLN A 297 -5.51 10.52 -20.07
C GLN A 297 -6.75 11.28 -19.61
N ASP A 298 -7.87 10.58 -19.46
CA ASP A 298 -9.12 11.12 -18.92
C ASP A 298 -9.22 10.92 -17.40
N LEU A 299 -8.58 9.86 -16.88
CA LEU A 299 -8.47 9.54 -15.45
C LEU A 299 -7.01 9.28 -15.08
N VAL A 300 -6.55 9.87 -13.99
CA VAL A 300 -5.29 9.51 -13.35
C VAL A 300 -5.53 9.20 -11.88
N CYS A 301 -5.21 7.99 -11.46
CA CYS A 301 -5.19 7.58 -10.06
C CYS A 301 -3.74 7.64 -9.55
N VAL A 302 -3.46 8.52 -8.63
CA VAL A 302 -2.15 8.65 -8.00
C VAL A 302 -2.21 8.15 -6.55
N HIS A 303 -1.29 7.28 -6.19
CA HIS A 303 -1.20 6.65 -4.88
C HIS A 303 -0.04 7.23 -4.07
N VAL A 304 -0.35 7.69 -2.87
CA VAL A 304 0.58 8.20 -1.87
C VAL A 304 0.55 7.25 -0.68
N PRO A 305 1.48 6.29 -0.56
CA PRO A 305 1.50 5.33 0.54
C PRO A 305 2.01 6.00 1.81
N PHE A 306 1.11 6.48 2.65
CA PHE A 306 1.44 7.21 3.86
C PHE A 306 2.05 6.30 4.94
N TYR A 307 1.60 5.06 5.03
CA TYR A 307 2.08 4.09 6.02
C TYR A 307 3.55 3.66 5.82
N ALA A 308 4.08 3.73 4.60
CA ALA A 308 5.47 3.38 4.31
C ALA A 308 6.46 4.28 5.08
N TRP A 309 6.03 5.52 5.38
CA TRP A 309 6.79 6.51 6.15
C TRP A 309 6.91 6.21 7.62
N LEU A 310 5.93 5.52 8.19
CA LEU A 310 5.89 5.21 9.62
C LEU A 310 7.02 4.30 10.09
N MET A 311 7.67 3.63 9.15
CA MET A 311 8.49 2.44 9.44
C MET A 311 9.93 2.54 8.92
N ILE A 312 10.40 3.75 8.53
CA ILE A 312 11.75 3.92 7.94
C ILE A 312 12.87 3.66 8.94
N ASP A 313 12.58 3.73 10.25
CA ASP A 313 13.57 3.48 11.31
C ASP A 313 13.03 2.50 12.37
N GLU A 314 13.94 1.82 13.11
CA GLU A 314 13.61 0.89 14.21
C GLU A 314 12.68 1.46 15.28
N GLN A 315 12.56 2.77 15.32
CA GLN A 315 11.61 3.48 16.15
C GLN A 315 10.51 4.03 15.23
N ALA A 316 9.27 3.69 15.52
CA ALA A 316 8.14 4.35 14.89
C ALA A 316 8.39 5.86 14.88
N GLN A 317 8.32 6.48 13.69
CA GLN A 317 8.50 7.92 13.57
C GLN A 317 7.56 8.63 14.55
N PRO A 318 8.04 9.65 15.27
CA PRO A 318 7.18 10.39 16.18
C PRO A 318 5.97 10.94 15.39
N PRO A 319 4.76 10.94 15.97
CA PRO A 319 3.55 11.42 15.28
C PRO A 319 3.70 12.83 14.70
N THR A 320 4.57 13.67 15.27
CA THR A 320 4.89 15.00 14.76
C THR A 320 5.52 14.96 13.35
N THR A 321 6.41 13.99 13.08
CA THR A 321 7.01 13.81 11.76
C THR A 321 5.94 13.38 10.73
N LEU A 322 4.96 12.59 11.16
CA LEU A 322 3.84 12.19 10.30
C LEU A 322 2.93 13.39 9.97
N VAL A 323 2.71 14.27 10.94
CA VAL A 323 1.98 15.54 10.73
C VAL A 323 2.72 16.38 9.70
N GLU A 324 4.03 16.58 9.85
CA GLU A 324 4.85 17.33 8.89
C GLU A 324 4.82 16.69 7.49
N TYR A 325 4.82 15.36 7.41
CA TYR A 325 4.70 14.68 6.12
C TYR A 325 3.34 14.92 5.47
N LEU A 326 2.26 14.85 6.22
CA LEU A 326 0.93 15.15 5.72
C LEU A 326 0.82 16.59 5.21
N GLU A 327 1.39 17.56 5.91
CA GLU A 327 1.47 18.95 5.47
C GLU A 327 2.23 19.10 4.15
N ARG A 328 3.32 18.34 3.95
CA ARG A 328 4.04 18.29 2.67
C ARG A 328 3.22 17.65 1.55
N VAL A 329 2.47 16.58 1.84
CA VAL A 329 1.55 15.96 0.87
C VAL A 329 0.47 16.95 0.46
N ASP A 330 -0.10 17.69 1.42
CA ASP A 330 -1.10 18.72 1.15
C ASP A 330 -0.56 19.82 0.22
N GLU A 331 0.64 20.32 0.49
CA GLU A 331 1.25 21.39 -0.31
C GLU A 331 1.76 20.91 -1.68
N HIS A 332 2.56 19.83 -1.70
CA HIS A 332 3.34 19.45 -2.87
C HIS A 332 2.64 18.45 -3.79
N VAL A 333 1.58 17.79 -3.33
CA VAL A 333 0.76 16.91 -4.17
C VAL A 333 -0.61 17.52 -4.40
N ILE A 334 -1.39 17.74 -3.34
CA ILE A 334 -2.78 18.16 -3.46
C ILE A 334 -2.88 19.57 -4.01
N GLY A 335 -2.18 20.51 -3.40
CA GLY A 335 -2.16 21.92 -3.86
C GLY A 335 -1.56 22.10 -5.25
N ALA A 336 -0.47 21.36 -5.55
CA ALA A 336 0.15 21.40 -6.87
C ALA A 336 -0.79 20.87 -7.97
N LEU A 337 -1.53 19.80 -7.69
CA LEU A 337 -2.49 19.22 -8.63
C LEU A 337 -3.73 20.08 -8.79
N GLU A 338 -4.27 20.65 -7.71
CA GLU A 338 -5.38 21.61 -7.77
C GLU A 338 -5.02 22.81 -8.65
N GLN A 339 -3.87 23.44 -8.42
CA GLN A 339 -3.41 24.60 -9.20
C GLN A 339 -3.19 24.22 -10.67
N SER A 340 -2.55 23.09 -10.95
CA SER A 340 -2.34 22.60 -12.31
C SER A 340 -3.66 22.35 -13.04
N CYS A 341 -4.64 21.83 -12.36
CA CYS A 341 -5.97 21.56 -12.91
C CYS A 341 -6.77 22.84 -13.15
N THR A 342 -6.78 23.77 -12.20
CA THR A 342 -7.47 25.07 -12.33
C THR A 342 -6.94 25.84 -13.53
N ALA A 343 -5.64 25.80 -13.78
CA ALA A 343 -5.02 26.46 -14.94
C ALA A 343 -5.42 25.81 -16.29
N LYS A 344 -5.78 24.53 -16.31
CA LYS A 344 -6.12 23.76 -17.54
C LYS A 344 -7.63 23.70 -17.84
N GLY A 345 -8.49 24.26 -17.00
CA GLY A 345 -9.95 24.29 -17.19
C GLY A 345 -10.72 23.26 -16.36
N SER A 346 -11.94 22.89 -16.80
CA SER A 346 -12.84 22.02 -16.04
C SER A 346 -12.26 20.63 -15.76
N HIS A 347 -12.13 20.29 -14.48
CA HIS A 347 -11.59 19.01 -14.00
C HIS A 347 -12.38 18.54 -12.76
N ARG A 348 -12.20 17.28 -12.40
CA ARG A 348 -12.61 16.71 -11.12
C ARG A 348 -11.40 16.26 -10.36
N LEU A 349 -11.37 16.54 -9.08
CA LEU A 349 -10.36 16.06 -8.16
C LEU A 349 -11.06 15.31 -7.02
N MET A 350 -10.66 14.09 -6.80
CA MET A 350 -11.07 13.30 -5.65
C MET A 350 -9.86 13.03 -4.77
N VAL A 351 -10.00 13.24 -3.48
CA VAL A 351 -9.06 12.72 -2.48
C VAL A 351 -9.77 11.65 -1.69
N MET A 352 -9.17 10.49 -1.57
CA MET A 352 -9.64 9.41 -0.71
C MET A 352 -8.53 8.96 0.21
N CYS A 353 -8.89 8.60 1.44
CA CYS A 353 -7.98 8.10 2.44
C CYS A 353 -8.39 6.71 2.88
N THR A 354 -7.41 5.88 3.21
CA THR A 354 -7.64 4.58 3.84
C THR A 354 -7.11 4.56 5.27
N PRO A 355 -7.61 3.65 6.10
CA PRO A 355 -7.19 3.55 7.49
C PRO A 355 -5.78 2.98 7.63
N PHE A 356 -5.17 3.27 8.75
CA PHE A 356 -3.97 2.60 9.21
C PHE A 356 -4.13 1.07 9.21
N PRO A 357 -3.13 0.30 8.76
CA PRO A 357 -3.25 -1.15 8.60
C PRO A 357 -3.61 -1.92 9.88
N HIS A 358 -3.29 -1.39 11.07
CA HIS A 358 -3.39 -2.10 12.35
C HIS A 358 -4.63 -1.79 13.21
N GLN A 359 -5.51 -0.90 12.78
CA GLN A 359 -6.62 -0.42 13.63
C GLN A 359 -7.99 -1.05 13.35
N GLN A 360 -8.06 -2.07 12.51
CA GLN A 360 -9.35 -2.65 12.11
C GLN A 360 -9.84 -3.78 13.04
N GLU A 361 -9.15 -4.04 14.17
CA GLU A 361 -9.51 -5.17 15.06
C GLU A 361 -10.73 -4.89 15.96
N ASP A 362 -11.11 -3.66 16.23
CA ASP A 362 -12.13 -3.31 17.22
C ASP A 362 -13.55 -3.07 16.68
N GLY A 363 -13.85 -3.50 15.45
CA GLY A 363 -15.24 -3.46 14.93
C GLY A 363 -15.81 -2.05 14.69
N ALA A 364 -15.10 -1.00 14.99
CA ALA A 364 -15.40 0.34 14.52
C ALA A 364 -15.16 0.38 13.02
N ALA A 365 -16.20 0.64 12.22
CA ALA A 365 -16.06 0.87 10.80
C ALA A 365 -15.01 1.96 10.61
N ALA A 366 -13.81 1.58 10.19
CA ALA A 366 -12.73 2.51 9.98
C ALA A 366 -13.23 3.61 9.05
N MET A 367 -13.16 4.85 9.51
CA MET A 367 -13.66 5.97 8.74
C MET A 367 -12.66 6.31 7.65
N SER A 368 -13.06 6.10 6.41
CA SER A 368 -12.31 6.49 5.23
C SER A 368 -12.95 7.75 4.65
N PRO A 369 -12.51 8.95 5.03
CA PRO A 369 -13.03 10.18 4.45
C PRO A 369 -12.63 10.26 2.98
N PHE A 370 -13.51 10.80 2.17
CA PHE A 370 -13.21 11.24 0.82
C PHE A 370 -13.79 12.60 0.56
N LEU A 371 -13.20 13.32 -0.36
CA LEU A 371 -13.78 14.55 -0.91
C LEU A 371 -13.80 14.48 -2.45
N VAL A 372 -14.78 15.17 -3.02
CA VAL A 372 -14.87 15.38 -4.48
C VAL A 372 -15.01 16.86 -4.74
N PHE A 373 -14.10 17.40 -5.55
CA PHE A 373 -14.10 18.79 -6.00
C PHE A 373 -14.28 18.84 -7.52
N GLU A 374 -15.19 19.69 -7.98
CA GLU A 374 -15.55 19.77 -9.41
C GLU A 374 -15.01 21.03 -10.13
N GLY A 375 -14.06 21.73 -9.54
CA GLY A 375 -13.30 22.79 -10.22
C GLY A 375 -14.08 24.06 -10.61
N GLU A 376 -15.22 24.30 -10.02
CA GLU A 376 -15.97 25.57 -10.20
C GLU A 376 -15.72 26.46 -8.99
N ASN A 377 -15.14 27.65 -9.24
CA ASN A 377 -14.92 28.69 -8.22
C ASN A 377 -16.24 29.38 -7.86
N GLY A 378 -17.15 28.63 -7.22
CA GLY A 378 -18.34 29.16 -6.58
C GLY A 378 -18.03 29.65 -5.17
N ASN A 379 -19.00 30.34 -4.55
CA ASN A 379 -18.93 30.58 -3.10
C ASN A 379 -18.91 29.23 -2.36
N PRO A 380 -18.07 29.08 -1.31
CA PRO A 380 -17.98 27.84 -0.57
C PRO A 380 -19.36 27.47 0.01
N GLU A 381 -19.82 26.25 -0.26
CA GLU A 381 -21.07 25.74 0.31
C GLU A 381 -20.95 25.60 1.84
N HIS A 382 -19.73 25.34 2.34
CA HIS A 382 -19.42 25.09 3.74
C HIS A 382 -18.14 25.82 4.17
N PRO A 383 -18.13 27.15 4.39
CA PRO A 383 -16.93 27.99 4.53
C PRO A 383 -16.06 27.69 5.76
N HIS A 384 -16.50 26.81 6.66
CA HIS A 384 -15.75 26.43 7.88
C HIS A 384 -15.45 24.93 7.95
N LEU A 385 -15.69 24.20 6.86
CA LEU A 385 -15.47 22.76 6.84
C LEU A 385 -13.98 22.45 6.70
N THR A 386 -13.49 21.55 7.55
CA THR A 386 -12.14 20.98 7.44
C THR A 386 -12.20 19.54 6.96
N PHE A 387 -11.15 19.11 6.29
CA PHE A 387 -11.02 17.71 5.88
C PHE A 387 -10.53 16.86 7.06
N SER A 388 -11.45 16.25 7.77
CA SER A 388 -11.15 15.41 8.94
C SER A 388 -12.13 14.25 9.08
N GLU A 389 -11.74 13.23 9.85
CA GLU A 389 -12.62 12.11 10.18
C GLU A 389 -13.86 12.55 10.96
N GLN A 390 -13.71 13.55 11.82
CA GLN A 390 -14.81 14.10 12.64
C GLN A 390 -15.87 14.75 11.76
N GLU A 391 -15.47 15.57 10.81
CA GLU A 391 -16.38 16.20 9.86
C GLU A 391 -17.00 15.17 8.92
N ALA A 392 -16.21 14.22 8.44
CA ALA A 392 -16.70 13.14 7.60
C ALA A 392 -17.68 12.21 8.33
N ALA A 393 -17.56 12.04 9.66
CA ALA A 393 -18.45 11.20 10.47
C ALA A 393 -19.92 11.55 10.32
N ASN A 394 -20.22 12.83 10.14
CA ASN A 394 -21.56 13.37 9.99
C ASN A 394 -22.05 13.43 8.53
N ARG A 395 -21.25 12.95 7.58
CA ARG A 395 -21.53 12.99 6.15
C ARG A 395 -22.06 11.66 5.62
N PRO A 396 -22.69 11.66 4.43
CA PRO A 396 -23.26 10.45 3.85
C PRO A 396 -22.20 9.35 3.66
N LEU A 397 -22.57 8.13 4.03
CA LEU A 397 -21.80 6.94 3.69
C LEU A 397 -22.03 6.59 2.22
N ARG A 398 -20.97 6.43 1.46
CA ARG A 398 -21.02 6.06 0.05
C ARG A 398 -20.41 4.68 -0.17
N ASP A 399 -21.06 3.90 -1.01
CA ASP A 399 -20.51 2.63 -1.49
C ASP A 399 -19.35 2.92 -2.45
N ALA A 400 -18.15 2.47 -2.08
CA ALA A 400 -16.94 2.71 -2.87
C ALA A 400 -17.08 2.17 -4.30
N THR A 401 -17.78 1.04 -4.51
CA THR A 401 -17.97 0.40 -5.83
C THR A 401 -18.86 1.20 -6.79
N LYS A 402 -19.60 2.18 -6.27
CA LYS A 402 -20.47 3.07 -7.08
C LYS A 402 -19.88 4.44 -7.34
N LEU A 403 -18.73 4.74 -6.73
CA LEU A 403 -18.12 6.06 -6.89
C LEU A 403 -17.57 6.27 -8.30
N PHE A 404 -17.00 5.24 -8.91
CA PHE A 404 -16.42 5.35 -10.25
C PHE A 404 -17.43 5.83 -11.29
N GLU A 405 -18.61 5.19 -11.36
CA GLU A 405 -19.66 5.58 -12.30
C GLU A 405 -20.13 7.01 -12.06
N ARG A 406 -20.35 7.37 -10.80
CA ARG A 406 -20.74 8.72 -10.43
C ARG A 406 -19.66 9.75 -10.77
N PHE A 407 -18.40 9.38 -10.57
CA PHE A 407 -17.25 10.27 -10.73
C PHE A 407 -16.80 10.43 -12.19
N THR A 408 -17.09 9.46 -13.06
CA THR A 408 -16.75 9.49 -14.47
C THR A 408 -17.92 9.85 -15.38
N ALA A 409 -19.15 9.89 -14.87
CA ALA A 409 -20.32 10.29 -15.64
C ALA A 409 -20.17 11.75 -16.14
N ASP A 410 -20.36 11.95 -17.43
CA ASP A 410 -20.57 13.29 -17.98
C ASP A 410 -22.00 13.72 -17.58
N LYS A 411 -22.11 14.80 -16.80
CA LYS A 411 -23.40 15.48 -16.56
C LYS A 411 -23.70 16.46 -17.68
#